data_8975be363e7b5005c8ed7acedd9c8d21
#
_entry.id   8975be363e7b5005c8ed7acedd9c8d21
#
_cell.length_a   1.000
_cell.length_b   1.000
_cell.length_c   1.000
_cell.angle_alpha   90.00
_cell.angle_beta   90.00
_cell.angle_gamma   90.00
#
_symmetry.space_group_name_H-M   'P 1'
#
loop_
_entity.id
_entity.type
_entity.pdbx_description
1 polymer ?
#
loop_
_entity_poly.entity_id
_entity_poly.type
_entity_poly.pdbx_seq_one_letter_code
_entity_poly.pdbx_strand_id
1 'polypeptide(L)'
;GSKLSFAGEVFCFAEYLLSEKNDRRTVKEANEIDGFYGVRGDIVRFYAASVVAEFIRLFVMPGVPQYVTFSAAVSALKGIEQGDPLLSLAGFLINALDDLGFGMELSYCKACGEEIKERVFFDFPSSAAYCFSCVPAGATEIRFSTFSVLSALASLSVENLKNSDLS
;
A
#
# COMPACT_ATOMS: atom_id res chain seq x y z
N GLY A 1 -8.26 9.18 32.98
CA GLY A 1 -7.60 9.34 31.68
C GLY A 1 -8.43 10.22 30.77
N SER A 2 -7.80 10.96 29.89
CA SER A 2 -8.50 11.77 28.89
C SER A 2 -9.34 10.88 27.99
N LYS A 3 -10.58 11.27 27.67
CA LYS A 3 -11.44 10.57 26.70
C LYS A 3 -10.84 10.51 25.29
N LEU A 4 -9.75 11.23 25.05
CA LEU A 4 -9.04 11.31 23.77
C LEU A 4 -7.67 10.60 23.82
N SER A 5 -7.37 9.79 24.84
CA SER A 5 -6.06 9.14 24.95
C SER A 5 -5.74 8.23 23.78
N PHE A 6 -6.73 7.50 23.27
CA PHE A 6 -6.58 6.61 22.10
C PHE A 6 -6.29 7.38 20.80
N ALA A 7 -6.75 8.62 20.69
CA ALA A 7 -6.61 9.43 19.48
C ALA A 7 -5.14 9.82 19.15
N GLY A 8 -4.24 9.69 20.12
CA GLY A 8 -2.81 9.86 19.95
C GLY A 8 -2.03 8.55 19.77
N GLU A 9 -2.69 7.41 19.82
CA GLU A 9 -2.05 6.12 19.64
C GLU A 9 -1.69 5.87 18.17
N VAL A 10 -0.56 5.20 17.95
CA VAL A 10 -0.14 4.83 16.58
C VAL A 10 -1.12 3.85 15.96
N PHE A 11 -1.36 3.98 14.67
CA PHE A 11 -2.29 3.17 13.87
C PHE A 11 -3.75 3.27 14.30
N CYS A 12 -4.15 4.30 15.06
CA CYS A 12 -5.55 4.51 15.40
C CYS A 12 -6.31 5.10 14.20
N PHE A 13 -7.30 4.36 13.71
CA PHE A 13 -8.26 4.85 12.75
C PHE A 13 -9.48 5.38 13.49
N ALA A 14 -9.72 6.67 13.40
CA ALA A 14 -10.79 7.34 14.13
C ALA A 14 -11.40 8.48 13.32
N GLU A 15 -12.62 8.81 13.65
CA GLU A 15 -13.30 10.03 13.21
C GLU A 15 -13.00 11.14 14.21
N TYR A 16 -12.60 12.32 13.71
CA TYR A 16 -12.24 13.46 14.55
C TYR A 16 -13.12 14.65 14.27
N LEU A 17 -13.73 15.20 15.30
CA LEU A 17 -14.37 16.51 15.23
C LEU A 17 -13.33 17.59 15.55
N LEU A 18 -13.04 18.42 14.56
CA LEU A 18 -12.07 19.51 14.69
C LEU A 18 -12.77 20.85 14.84
N SER A 19 -12.20 21.74 15.65
CA SER A 19 -12.52 23.17 15.60
C SER A 19 -11.31 23.94 15.10
N GLU A 20 -11.57 24.95 14.28
CA GLU A 20 -10.54 25.84 13.76
C GLU A 20 -10.74 27.25 14.34
N LYS A 21 -9.67 27.83 14.90
CA LYS A 21 -9.64 29.19 15.39
C LYS A 21 -8.24 29.75 15.17
N ASN A 22 -8.12 30.87 14.45
CA ASN A 22 -6.85 31.54 14.17
C ASN A 22 -5.82 30.60 13.56
N ASP A 23 -6.20 29.87 12.51
CA ASP A 23 -5.40 28.85 11.78
C ASP A 23 -4.90 27.68 12.67
N ARG A 24 -5.43 27.54 13.87
CA ARG A 24 -5.15 26.41 14.76
C ARG A 24 -6.33 25.45 14.78
N ARG A 25 -6.04 24.19 14.44
CA ARG A 25 -7.00 23.09 14.55
C ARG A 25 -6.85 22.41 15.90
N THR A 26 -7.97 22.19 16.57
CA THR A 26 -8.03 21.50 17.86
C THR A 26 -9.03 20.37 17.77
N VAL A 27 -8.64 19.18 18.19
CA VAL A 27 -9.54 18.03 18.31
C VAL A 27 -10.50 18.29 19.46
N LYS A 28 -11.79 18.31 19.18
CA LYS A 28 -12.88 18.44 20.16
C LYS A 28 -13.39 17.10 20.62
N GLU A 29 -13.59 16.21 19.66
CA GLU A 29 -14.09 14.87 19.89
C GLU A 29 -13.35 13.90 18.98
N ALA A 30 -13.25 12.66 19.39
CA ALA A 30 -12.76 11.57 18.57
C ALA A 30 -13.61 10.33 18.84
N ASN A 31 -13.89 9.57 17.80
CA ASN A 31 -14.58 8.30 17.86
C ASN A 31 -13.71 7.23 17.18
N GLU A 32 -13.24 6.26 17.94
CA GLU A 32 -12.42 5.18 17.42
C GLU A 32 -13.26 4.28 16.53
N ILE A 33 -12.79 4.05 15.30
CA ILE A 33 -13.39 3.13 14.35
C ILE A 33 -12.64 1.80 14.42
N ASP A 34 -11.29 1.85 14.44
CA ASP A 34 -10.43 0.67 14.57
C ASP A 34 -9.08 1.10 15.19
N GLY A 35 -8.67 0.41 16.25
CA GLY A 35 -7.41 0.68 16.94
C GLY A 35 -6.24 -0.17 16.44
N PHE A 36 -6.48 -1.14 15.55
CA PHE A 36 -5.49 -2.10 15.03
C PHE A 36 -4.56 -2.66 16.12
N TYR A 37 -5.17 -3.08 17.24
CA TYR A 37 -4.42 -3.49 18.44
C TYR A 37 -3.54 -4.70 18.20
N GLY A 38 -3.92 -5.62 17.32
CA GLY A 38 -3.14 -6.79 16.95
C GLY A 38 -1.81 -6.47 16.25
N VAL A 39 -1.72 -5.28 15.62
CA VAL A 39 -0.48 -4.82 14.97
C VAL A 39 0.62 -4.54 16.01
N ARG A 40 0.25 -4.06 17.20
CA ARG A 40 1.21 -3.63 18.23
C ARG A 40 1.84 -4.79 18.99
N GLY A 41 1.24 -5.95 18.95
CA GLY A 41 1.70 -7.15 19.66
C GLY A 41 2.75 -7.98 18.92
N ASP A 42 3.01 -7.69 17.65
CA ASP A 42 3.93 -8.42 16.80
C ASP A 42 4.91 -7.48 16.09
N ILE A 43 6.21 -7.79 16.20
CA ILE A 43 7.27 -6.90 15.68
C ILE A 43 7.21 -6.75 14.14
N VAL A 44 6.89 -7.82 13.41
CA VAL A 44 6.81 -7.79 11.95
C VAL A 44 5.60 -6.99 11.50
N ARG A 45 4.45 -7.19 12.15
CA ARG A 45 3.23 -6.42 11.91
C ARG A 45 3.44 -4.93 12.20
N PHE A 46 4.09 -4.62 13.31
CA PHE A 46 4.40 -3.24 13.69
C PHE A 46 5.26 -2.53 12.65
N TYR A 47 6.34 -3.16 12.18
CA TYR A 47 7.18 -2.55 11.15
C TYR A 47 6.49 -2.45 9.80
N ALA A 48 5.73 -3.46 9.39
CA ALA A 48 4.95 -3.41 8.16
C ALA A 48 3.94 -2.24 8.17
N ALA A 49 3.20 -2.08 9.25
CA ALA A 49 2.27 -0.97 9.43
C ALA A 49 2.98 0.39 9.50
N SER A 50 4.18 0.44 10.08
CA SER A 50 5.00 1.65 10.12
C SER A 50 5.41 2.11 8.72
N VAL A 51 5.70 1.18 7.80
CA VAL A 51 6.00 1.50 6.40
C VAL A 51 4.77 2.09 5.71
N VAL A 52 3.57 1.53 5.94
CA VAL A 52 2.31 2.10 5.41
C VAL A 52 2.11 3.53 5.92
N ALA A 53 2.26 3.74 7.23
CA ALA A 53 2.10 5.07 7.84
C ALA A 53 3.13 6.08 7.31
N GLU A 54 4.38 5.66 7.14
CA GLU A 54 5.45 6.51 6.60
C GLU A 54 5.19 6.86 5.13
N PHE A 55 4.71 5.91 4.33
CA PHE A 55 4.30 6.17 2.96
C PHE A 55 3.22 7.28 2.91
N ILE A 56 2.16 7.15 3.71
CA ILE A 56 1.11 8.17 3.81
C ILE A 56 1.69 9.53 4.20
N ARG A 57 2.56 9.57 5.21
CA ARG A 57 3.19 10.80 5.67
C ARG A 57 4.02 11.51 4.60
N LEU A 58 4.67 10.76 3.72
CA LEU A 58 5.54 11.31 2.67
C LEU A 58 4.78 11.74 1.41
N PHE A 59 3.74 11.02 1.04
CA PHE A 59 3.10 11.20 -0.28
C PHE A 59 1.71 11.81 -0.22
N VAL A 60 1.04 11.84 0.94
CA VAL A 60 -0.25 12.51 1.09
C VAL A 60 -0.07 14.00 1.33
N MET A 61 -0.67 14.81 0.46
CA MET A 61 -0.59 16.27 0.56
C MET A 61 -1.64 16.81 1.54
N PRO A 62 -1.25 17.68 2.48
CA PRO A 62 -2.18 18.33 3.39
C PRO A 62 -3.25 19.14 2.65
N GLY A 63 -4.50 19.00 3.08
CA GLY A 63 -5.62 19.77 2.55
C GLY A 63 -6.22 19.25 1.23
N VAL A 64 -5.64 18.20 0.66
CA VAL A 64 -6.18 17.52 -0.54
C VAL A 64 -6.80 16.19 -0.11
N PRO A 65 -8.11 15.97 -0.30
CA PRO A 65 -8.74 14.69 -0.02
C PRO A 65 -8.14 13.59 -0.91
N GLN A 66 -7.66 12.52 -0.30
CA GLN A 66 -7.09 11.37 -0.99
C GLN A 66 -7.75 10.07 -0.51
N TYR A 67 -9.02 9.92 -0.84
CA TYR A 67 -9.86 8.82 -0.35
C TYR A 67 -9.34 7.46 -0.77
N VAL A 68 -8.84 7.31 -2.00
CA VAL A 68 -8.32 6.03 -2.53
C VAL A 68 -7.09 5.59 -1.74
N THR A 69 -6.09 6.45 -1.61
CA THR A 69 -4.86 6.16 -0.85
C THR A 69 -5.16 5.89 0.62
N PHE A 70 -6.07 6.65 1.22
CA PHE A 70 -6.50 6.43 2.60
C PHE A 70 -7.20 5.08 2.79
N SER A 71 -8.15 4.75 1.92
CA SER A 71 -8.85 3.46 1.94
C SER A 71 -7.89 2.29 1.75
N ALA A 72 -6.94 2.40 0.83
CA ALA A 72 -5.90 1.41 0.61
C ALA A 72 -5.02 1.21 1.86
N ALA A 73 -4.64 2.30 2.55
CA ALA A 73 -3.88 2.22 3.79
C ALA A 73 -4.66 1.52 4.92
N VAL A 74 -5.93 1.85 5.10
CA VAL A 74 -6.80 1.18 6.09
C VAL A 74 -6.94 -0.31 5.77
N SER A 75 -7.13 -0.66 4.50
CA SER A 75 -7.21 -2.06 4.05
C SER A 75 -5.89 -2.80 4.27
N ALA A 76 -4.76 -2.14 4.02
CA ALA A 76 -3.43 -2.70 4.29
C ALA A 76 -3.21 -2.97 5.79
N LEU A 77 -3.60 -2.04 6.67
CA LEU A 77 -3.51 -2.22 8.12
C LEU A 77 -4.36 -3.40 8.60
N LYS A 78 -5.57 -3.57 8.05
CA LYS A 78 -6.41 -4.76 8.32
C LYS A 78 -5.76 -6.05 7.86
N GLY A 79 -5.20 -6.07 6.66
CA GLY A 79 -4.48 -7.23 6.13
C GLY A 79 -3.23 -7.56 6.94
N ILE A 80 -2.48 -6.55 7.39
CA ILE A 80 -1.33 -6.70 8.28
C ILE A 80 -1.73 -7.28 9.63
N GLU A 81 -2.85 -6.83 10.19
CA GLU A 81 -3.35 -7.32 11.49
C GLU A 81 -3.86 -8.76 11.42
N GLN A 82 -4.62 -9.11 10.39
CA GLN A 82 -5.40 -10.35 10.32
C GLN A 82 -4.78 -11.44 9.46
N GLY A 83 -3.90 -11.07 8.52
CA GLY A 83 -3.29 -11.95 7.55
C GLY A 83 -1.76 -11.99 7.61
N ASP A 84 -1.14 -12.17 6.44
CA ASP A 84 0.31 -12.07 6.27
C ASP A 84 0.73 -10.61 6.16
N PRO A 85 1.54 -10.09 7.10
CA PRO A 85 1.91 -8.69 7.16
C PRO A 85 2.79 -8.24 5.98
N LEU A 86 3.67 -9.12 5.49
CA LEU A 86 4.57 -8.76 4.38
C LEU A 86 3.86 -8.80 3.03
N LEU A 87 2.95 -9.75 2.85
CA LEU A 87 2.12 -9.83 1.66
C LEU A 87 1.17 -8.62 1.56
N SER A 88 0.54 -8.24 2.68
CA SER A 88 -0.33 -7.08 2.76
C SER A 88 0.42 -5.77 2.50
N LEU A 89 1.63 -5.64 3.04
CA LEU A 89 2.51 -4.50 2.77
C LEU A 89 2.92 -4.45 1.29
N ALA A 90 3.33 -5.59 0.71
CA ALA A 90 3.72 -5.65 -0.71
C ALA A 90 2.57 -5.24 -1.63
N GLY A 91 1.36 -5.74 -1.37
CA GLY A 91 0.15 -5.35 -2.10
C GLY A 91 -0.12 -3.85 -1.99
N PHE A 92 -0.05 -3.28 -0.80
CA PHE A 92 -0.20 -1.84 -0.61
C PHE A 92 0.82 -1.03 -1.41
N LEU A 93 2.11 -1.38 -1.33
CA LEU A 93 3.17 -0.63 -2.00
C LEU A 93 3.07 -0.69 -3.53
N ILE A 94 2.77 -1.87 -4.09
CA ILE A 94 2.58 -2.03 -5.55
C ILE A 94 1.49 -1.08 -6.04
N ASN A 95 0.37 -1.04 -5.34
CA ASN A 95 -0.78 -0.23 -5.73
C ASN A 95 -0.55 1.26 -5.52
N ALA A 96 0.02 1.61 -4.38
CA ALA A 96 0.32 2.99 -4.07
C ALA A 96 1.37 3.59 -5.02
N LEU A 97 2.33 2.79 -5.48
CA LEU A 97 3.29 3.21 -6.51
C LEU A 97 2.63 3.37 -7.88
N ASP A 98 1.71 2.49 -8.24
CA ASP A 98 0.94 2.59 -9.48
C ASP A 98 0.09 3.87 -9.51
N ASP A 99 -0.62 4.17 -8.42
CA ASP A 99 -1.41 5.39 -8.25
C ASP A 99 -0.55 6.67 -8.37
N LEU A 100 0.72 6.61 -7.99
CA LEU A 100 1.68 7.70 -8.13
C LEU A 100 2.33 7.79 -9.54
N GLY A 101 2.00 6.88 -10.44
CA GLY A 101 2.58 6.81 -11.78
C GLY A 101 3.93 6.10 -11.87
N PHE A 102 4.33 5.38 -10.81
CA PHE A 102 5.53 4.54 -10.76
C PHE A 102 5.19 3.05 -10.88
N GLY A 103 4.08 2.73 -11.53
CA GLY A 103 3.62 1.35 -11.74
C GLY A 103 4.66 0.48 -12.45
N MET A 104 4.70 -0.79 -12.07
CA MET A 104 5.58 -1.78 -12.65
C MET A 104 4.79 -2.67 -13.62
N GLU A 105 5.37 -2.95 -14.81
CA GLU A 105 4.83 -3.99 -15.68
C GLU A 105 5.21 -5.37 -15.12
N LEU A 106 4.21 -6.08 -14.63
CA LEU A 106 4.38 -7.36 -13.93
C LEU A 106 3.67 -8.54 -14.63
N SER A 107 3.30 -8.40 -15.89
CA SER A 107 2.59 -9.48 -16.62
C SER A 107 3.25 -9.82 -17.93
N TYR A 108 3.71 -8.83 -18.67
CA TYR A 108 4.20 -8.95 -20.03
C TYR A 108 5.66 -8.52 -20.17
N CYS A 109 6.34 -9.12 -21.12
CA CYS A 109 7.69 -8.71 -21.47
C CYS A 109 7.66 -7.30 -22.07
N LYS A 110 8.44 -6.38 -21.51
CA LYS A 110 8.51 -4.99 -21.95
C LYS A 110 8.95 -4.84 -23.42
N ALA A 111 9.76 -5.77 -23.92
CA ALA A 111 10.31 -5.68 -25.26
C ALA A 111 9.45 -6.33 -26.34
N CYS A 112 8.92 -7.55 -26.13
CA CYS A 112 8.13 -8.26 -27.12
C CYS A 112 6.62 -8.24 -26.86
N GLY A 113 6.18 -7.81 -25.69
CA GLY A 113 4.76 -7.77 -25.33
C GLY A 113 4.13 -9.12 -25.03
N GLU A 114 4.91 -10.21 -25.04
CA GLU A 114 4.38 -11.53 -24.72
C GLU A 114 4.31 -11.77 -23.22
N GLU A 115 3.34 -12.57 -22.80
CA GLU A 115 3.18 -13.01 -21.41
C GLU A 115 4.40 -13.82 -20.96
N ILE A 116 4.93 -13.50 -19.77
CA ILE A 116 6.07 -14.19 -19.19
C ILE A 116 5.57 -15.42 -18.41
N LYS A 117 5.97 -16.64 -18.85
CA LYS A 117 5.44 -17.90 -18.31
C LYS A 117 6.43 -18.74 -17.51
N GLU A 118 7.72 -18.47 -17.63
CA GLU A 118 8.76 -19.30 -17.04
C GLU A 118 9.86 -18.49 -16.36
N ARG A 119 10.87 -18.07 -17.13
CA ARG A 119 12.01 -17.31 -16.62
C ARG A 119 11.75 -15.83 -16.77
N VAL A 120 11.87 -15.10 -15.66
CA VAL A 120 11.62 -13.67 -15.62
C VAL A 120 12.87 -12.93 -15.16
N PHE A 121 13.19 -11.85 -15.85
CA PHE A 121 14.29 -10.95 -15.54
C PHE A 121 13.71 -9.57 -15.29
N PHE A 122 14.04 -8.98 -14.17
CA PHE A 122 13.59 -7.65 -13.81
C PHE A 122 14.73 -6.64 -13.92
N ASP A 123 14.47 -5.58 -14.66
CA ASP A 123 15.36 -4.43 -14.78
C ASP A 123 14.86 -3.30 -13.88
N PHE A 124 15.55 -3.07 -12.78
CA PHE A 124 15.16 -2.07 -11.78
C PHE A 124 15.15 -0.63 -12.32
N PRO A 125 16.14 -0.20 -13.14
CA PRO A 125 16.12 1.14 -13.72
C PRO A 125 14.90 1.45 -14.58
N SER A 126 14.43 0.48 -15.36
CA SER A 126 13.24 0.64 -16.20
C SER A 126 11.93 0.21 -15.51
N SER A 127 12.01 -0.34 -14.29
CA SER A 127 10.88 -0.90 -13.54
C SER A 127 10.04 -1.89 -14.35
N ALA A 128 10.70 -2.76 -15.12
CA ALA A 128 10.04 -3.63 -16.09
C ALA A 128 10.57 -5.06 -16.07
N ALA A 129 9.69 -6.01 -16.43
CA ALA A 129 10.01 -7.41 -16.59
C ALA A 129 10.31 -7.78 -18.05
N TYR A 130 11.21 -8.75 -18.24
CA TYR A 130 11.63 -9.26 -19.53
C TYR A 130 11.64 -10.78 -19.53
N CYS A 131 11.28 -11.38 -20.67
CA CYS A 131 11.47 -12.80 -20.90
C CYS A 131 12.94 -13.13 -21.19
N PHE A 132 13.29 -14.41 -21.15
CA PHE A 132 14.66 -14.88 -21.38
C PHE A 132 15.25 -14.41 -22.73
N SER A 133 14.44 -14.35 -23.78
CA SER A 133 14.89 -13.96 -25.13
C SER A 133 15.14 -12.46 -25.30
N CYS A 134 14.60 -11.64 -24.38
CA CYS A 134 14.64 -10.17 -24.48
C CYS A 134 15.40 -9.51 -23.33
N VAL A 135 16.03 -10.30 -22.44
CA VAL A 135 16.69 -9.79 -21.24
C VAL A 135 17.78 -8.76 -21.57
N PRO A 136 17.69 -7.53 -21.03
CA PRO A 136 18.74 -6.53 -21.19
C PRO A 136 19.94 -6.83 -20.28
N ALA A 137 21.10 -6.27 -20.62
CA ALA A 137 22.28 -6.35 -19.78
C ALA A 137 22.02 -5.68 -18.43
N GLY A 138 22.35 -6.36 -17.33
CA GLY A 138 22.16 -5.84 -15.95
C GLY A 138 20.83 -6.20 -15.31
N ALA A 139 19.87 -6.76 -16.02
CA ALA A 139 18.64 -7.26 -15.43
C ALA A 139 18.92 -8.46 -14.50
N THR A 140 18.14 -8.54 -13.43
CA THR A 140 18.28 -9.60 -12.42
C THR A 140 17.22 -10.68 -12.63
N GLU A 141 17.63 -11.94 -12.67
CA GLU A 141 16.68 -13.05 -12.69
C GLU A 141 15.97 -13.14 -11.34
N ILE A 142 14.65 -13.16 -11.36
CA ILE A 142 13.82 -13.37 -10.19
C ILE A 142 13.07 -14.69 -10.29
N ARG A 143 12.71 -15.25 -9.13
CA ARG A 143 11.91 -16.49 -9.12
C ARG A 143 10.55 -16.26 -9.75
N PHE A 144 10.14 -17.13 -10.66
CA PHE A 144 8.83 -17.02 -11.29
C PHE A 144 7.67 -17.03 -10.29
N SER A 145 7.77 -17.81 -9.20
CA SER A 145 6.79 -17.80 -8.11
C SER A 145 6.66 -16.42 -7.44
N THR A 146 7.77 -15.73 -7.21
CA THR A 146 7.75 -14.36 -6.67
C THR A 146 7.10 -13.39 -7.65
N PHE A 147 7.46 -13.47 -8.93
CA PHE A 147 6.87 -12.66 -9.99
C PHE A 147 5.35 -12.88 -10.09
N SER A 148 4.89 -14.14 -10.05
CA SER A 148 3.46 -14.48 -10.11
C SER A 148 2.67 -13.90 -8.94
N VAL A 149 3.25 -13.92 -7.73
CA VAL A 149 2.62 -13.31 -6.55
C VAL A 149 2.52 -11.79 -6.72
N LEU A 150 3.59 -11.12 -7.16
CA LEU A 150 3.59 -9.67 -7.37
C LEU A 150 2.60 -9.25 -8.46
N SER A 151 2.54 -10.02 -9.55
CA SER A 151 1.58 -9.82 -10.65
C SER A 151 0.13 -9.98 -10.16
N ALA A 152 -0.14 -11.00 -9.34
CA ALA A 152 -1.46 -11.20 -8.74
C ALA A 152 -1.85 -10.05 -7.81
N LEU A 153 -0.92 -9.58 -6.97
CA LEU A 153 -1.16 -8.44 -6.08
C LEU A 153 -1.47 -7.16 -6.86
N ALA A 154 -0.77 -6.91 -7.96
CA ALA A 154 -1.04 -5.77 -8.83
C ALA A 154 -2.42 -5.86 -9.50
N SER A 155 -2.84 -7.06 -9.91
CA SER A 155 -4.13 -7.29 -10.56
C SER A 155 -5.32 -7.14 -9.61
N LEU A 156 -5.20 -7.65 -8.38
CA LEU A 156 -6.28 -7.64 -7.38
C LEU A 156 -6.71 -6.23 -6.99
N SER A 157 -5.83 -5.26 -7.06
CA SER A 157 -6.17 -3.88 -6.69
C SER A 157 -7.01 -3.17 -7.74
N VAL A 158 -6.75 -3.43 -9.01
CA VAL A 158 -7.53 -2.84 -10.11
C VAL A 158 -8.99 -3.32 -10.07
N GLU A 159 -9.23 -4.57 -9.67
CA GLU A 159 -10.58 -5.11 -9.51
C GLU A 159 -11.30 -4.54 -8.28
N ASN A 160 -10.60 -4.37 -7.16
CA ASN A 160 -11.18 -3.78 -5.95
C ASN A 160 -11.53 -2.30 -6.12
N LEU A 161 -10.76 -1.55 -6.91
CA LEU A 161 -11.08 -0.16 -7.24
C LEU A 161 -12.29 -0.03 -8.16
N LYS A 162 -12.54 -1.03 -9.04
CA LYS A 162 -13.72 -1.04 -9.93
C LYS A 162 -15.00 -1.43 -9.20
N ASN A 163 -14.92 -2.13 -8.08
CA ASN A 163 -16.06 -2.59 -7.30
C ASN A 163 -16.38 -1.73 -6.07
N SER A 164 -15.59 -0.72 -5.77
CA SER A 164 -15.89 0.28 -4.75
C SER A 164 -16.79 1.38 -5.35
N ASP A 165 -18.06 1.07 -5.60
CA ASP A 165 -19.10 2.06 -5.71
C ASP A 165 -19.23 2.76 -4.34
N LEU A 166 -18.53 3.86 -4.20
CA LEU A 166 -18.75 4.81 -3.12
C LEU A 166 -20.00 5.64 -3.48
N SER A 167 -21.16 5.05 -3.21
CA SER A 167 -22.42 5.80 -3.13
C SER A 167 -22.63 6.33 -1.72
#